data_8e9ef0f1e85da214684db6570d5deb47
#
_entry.id   8e9ef0f1e85da214684db6570d5deb47
#
_cell.length_a   1.000
_cell.length_b   1.000
_cell.length_c   1.000
_cell.angle_alpha   90.00
_cell.angle_beta   90.00
_cell.angle_gamma   90.00
#
_symmetry.space_group_name_H-M   'P 1'
#
loop_
_entity.id
_entity.type
_entity.pdbx_description
1 polymer ?
#
loop_
_entity_poly.entity_id
_entity_poly.type
_entity_poly.pdbx_seq_one_letter_code
_entity_poly.pdbx_strand_id
1 'polypeptide(L)'
;MKKCVLLPLLFIVCAATSISGVCEENYRDHVRAVLKAMEPSAGADSCLFYMDTFTPDQLSYGDKKDIVLEILIPHVNKHKTNPVISGRIYYGAALYSSHQEQNPDFVDCYIDTALMYVEQGDTSFPDYYFIKGRILELKALNIQRFRDYADAYNWTLLALKSYESAGDCQWRMSRCLYQLAITYLNHDDYEGLRKIIGQLEELARNSPGSLREKILYDVYSVKDAYFSVLYEAETDKKRKAELLDSMSASSHNAIWLLENKIEWKGTNINPVWTYYNRGAVLASYVEPLNVDSVEYYFKKALDVAEHINTVDKTEVLVSVETMRGEMWNRAGDFKRAEESLLRAIDLMAVDSARMNQYLPDRVNVLNSLIKMCESNNRYADALKYYRQLSAVEREKFDIEKTGAIKELEVKYDVERKEMEIDNLNERNRQARKIMWLLVGGSVVLLAGAVMAIIVMRQRRMIAEQKYYEAALLVEQRDKALTEGFFSVGIDKVRELVKGSALDDGAKSRYLEKLDGLNVAELDGVFAPARDKMTQMDLKYTVCFYAGMETSDIAAMMNVEQASVYTVRYRLKKKFKEYAAFRFLM
;
A
#
# COMPACT_ATOMS: atom_id res chain seq x y z
N MET A 1 -15.78 -3.97 29.98
CA MET A 1 -15.46 -4.40 28.61
C MET A 1 -14.87 -5.80 28.47
N LYS A 2 -14.16 -6.40 29.44
CA LYS A 2 -13.55 -7.76 29.32
C LYS A 2 -14.51 -8.95 29.42
N LYS A 3 -15.74 -8.79 29.92
CA LYS A 3 -16.70 -9.93 30.08
C LYS A 3 -17.59 -10.18 28.88
N CYS A 4 -17.79 -9.24 27.96
CA CYS A 4 -18.62 -9.42 26.76
C CYS A 4 -17.91 -10.12 25.60
N VAL A 5 -16.57 -10.19 25.61
CA VAL A 5 -15.77 -10.81 24.53
C VAL A 5 -15.55 -12.31 24.76
N LEU A 6 -15.63 -12.78 26.03
CA LEU A 6 -15.33 -14.18 26.35
C LEU A 6 -16.48 -15.16 25.98
N LEU A 7 -17.74 -14.73 26.06
CA LEU A 7 -18.87 -15.62 25.75
C LEU A 7 -18.99 -15.96 24.24
N PRO A 8 -18.87 -14.99 23.32
CA PRO A 8 -18.80 -15.27 21.89
C PRO A 8 -17.56 -16.11 21.50
N LEU A 9 -16.39 -15.81 22.09
CA LEU A 9 -15.16 -16.59 21.84
C LEU A 9 -15.28 -18.06 22.30
N LEU A 10 -15.96 -18.34 23.41
CA LEU A 10 -16.19 -19.72 23.85
C LEU A 10 -17.14 -20.46 22.89
N PHE A 11 -18.16 -19.80 22.35
CA PHE A 11 -19.06 -20.37 21.35
C PHE A 11 -18.33 -20.64 20.02
N ILE A 12 -17.44 -19.73 19.60
CA ILE A 12 -16.61 -19.87 18.39
C ILE A 12 -15.62 -21.02 18.53
N VAL A 13 -14.96 -21.17 19.68
CA VAL A 13 -14.02 -22.28 19.93
C VAL A 13 -14.75 -23.62 19.96
N CYS A 14 -15.96 -23.70 20.55
CA CYS A 14 -16.78 -24.92 20.50
C CYS A 14 -17.29 -25.24 19.09
N ALA A 15 -17.55 -24.23 18.25
CA ALA A 15 -17.96 -24.43 16.86
C ALA A 15 -16.80 -24.94 15.98
N ALA A 16 -15.59 -24.37 16.17
CA ALA A 16 -14.41 -24.78 15.41
C ALA A 16 -13.93 -26.21 15.70
N THR A 17 -14.17 -26.73 16.91
CA THR A 17 -13.81 -28.12 17.27
C THR A 17 -14.81 -29.17 16.81
N SER A 18 -16.03 -28.79 16.37
CA SER A 18 -17.10 -29.70 15.97
C SER A 18 -17.18 -30.00 14.46
N ILE A 19 -16.33 -29.34 13.63
CA ILE A 19 -16.47 -29.34 12.16
C ILE A 19 -15.95 -30.62 11.48
N SER A 20 -15.19 -31.44 12.17
CA SER A 20 -14.71 -32.71 11.59
C SER A 20 -15.81 -33.80 11.55
N GLY A 21 -16.78 -33.64 10.67
CA GLY A 21 -17.81 -34.67 10.44
C GLY A 21 -19.23 -34.15 10.22
N VAL A 22 -19.43 -32.84 10.15
CA VAL A 22 -20.78 -32.25 9.91
C VAL A 22 -21.06 -32.23 8.41
N CYS A 23 -22.21 -32.81 8.03
CA CYS A 23 -22.75 -32.74 6.67
C CYS A 23 -22.97 -31.26 6.29
N GLU A 24 -22.69 -30.89 5.06
CA GLU A 24 -22.66 -29.51 4.53
C GLU A 24 -23.94 -28.70 4.81
N GLU A 25 -25.09 -29.34 4.72
CA GLU A 25 -26.40 -28.73 5.00
C GLU A 25 -26.53 -28.33 6.49
N ASN A 26 -25.97 -29.11 7.40
CA ASN A 26 -25.91 -28.81 8.83
C ASN A 26 -25.01 -27.59 9.14
N TYR A 27 -23.96 -27.33 8.34
CA TYR A 27 -23.09 -26.21 8.59
C TYR A 27 -23.72 -24.85 8.21
N ARG A 28 -24.47 -24.81 7.11
CA ARG A 28 -25.22 -23.59 6.72
C ARG A 28 -26.26 -23.21 7.78
N ASP A 29 -26.97 -24.20 8.32
CA ASP A 29 -27.94 -23.99 9.41
C ASP A 29 -27.25 -23.55 10.70
N HIS A 30 -26.07 -24.08 10.98
CA HIS A 30 -25.25 -23.62 12.11
C HIS A 30 -24.86 -22.16 11.96
N VAL A 31 -24.38 -21.72 10.80
CA VAL A 31 -24.05 -20.29 10.52
C VAL A 31 -25.29 -19.41 10.72
N ARG A 32 -26.47 -19.83 10.20
CA ARG A 32 -27.74 -19.10 10.41
C ARG A 32 -28.11 -18.99 11.88
N ALA A 33 -27.96 -20.08 12.65
CA ALA A 33 -28.26 -20.10 14.07
C ALA A 33 -27.31 -19.17 14.88
N VAL A 34 -26.03 -19.18 14.57
CA VAL A 34 -25.03 -18.28 15.20
C VAL A 34 -25.38 -16.83 14.93
N LEU A 35 -25.64 -16.46 13.68
CA LEU A 35 -26.01 -15.09 13.31
C LEU A 35 -27.30 -14.65 13.98
N LYS A 36 -28.32 -15.52 14.06
CA LYS A 36 -29.58 -15.22 14.75
C LYS A 36 -29.40 -15.00 16.25
N ALA A 37 -28.51 -15.74 16.89
CA ALA A 37 -28.18 -15.55 18.30
C ALA A 37 -27.45 -14.24 18.58
N MET A 38 -26.76 -13.67 17.57
CA MET A 38 -26.01 -12.43 17.65
C MET A 38 -26.85 -11.18 17.34
N GLU A 39 -27.99 -11.33 16.66
CA GLU A 39 -28.84 -10.23 16.16
C GLU A 39 -29.19 -9.13 17.16
N PRO A 40 -29.37 -9.35 18.47
CA PRO A 40 -29.64 -8.27 19.40
C PRO A 40 -28.39 -7.69 20.09
N SER A 41 -27.19 -8.16 19.81
CA SER A 41 -25.99 -7.81 20.58
C SER A 41 -25.08 -6.84 19.84
N ALA A 42 -24.54 -5.85 20.57
CA ALA A 42 -23.48 -4.95 20.07
C ALA A 42 -22.19 -5.69 19.65
N GLY A 43 -22.10 -7.00 19.83
CA GLY A 43 -20.97 -7.84 19.44
C GLY A 43 -21.13 -8.54 18.09
N ALA A 44 -22.32 -8.44 17.44
CA ALA A 44 -22.56 -9.09 16.14
C ALA A 44 -21.58 -8.62 15.06
N ASP A 45 -21.34 -7.32 14.99
CA ASP A 45 -20.39 -6.72 14.05
C ASP A 45 -18.96 -7.23 14.26
N SER A 46 -18.53 -7.40 15.51
CA SER A 46 -17.21 -7.92 15.83
C SER A 46 -17.01 -9.37 15.40
N CYS A 47 -18.05 -10.18 15.44
CA CYS A 47 -17.99 -11.57 15.00
C CYS A 47 -18.00 -11.70 13.48
N LEU A 48 -18.80 -10.89 12.79
CA LEU A 48 -18.80 -10.83 11.32
C LEU A 48 -17.48 -10.33 10.75
N PHE A 49 -16.70 -9.60 11.54
CA PHE A 49 -15.35 -9.18 11.17
C PHE A 49 -14.43 -10.37 10.87
N TYR A 50 -14.56 -11.45 11.60
CA TYR A 50 -13.77 -12.68 11.41
C TYR A 50 -14.47 -13.64 10.44
N MET A 51 -14.52 -13.22 9.17
CA MET A 51 -15.21 -14.00 8.14
C MET A 51 -14.67 -15.44 7.99
N ASP A 52 -13.39 -15.66 8.26
CA ASP A 52 -12.77 -16.99 8.22
C ASP A 52 -13.44 -17.99 9.20
N THR A 53 -14.10 -17.48 10.26
CA THR A 53 -14.92 -18.30 11.19
C THR A 53 -16.14 -18.88 10.50
N PHE A 54 -16.72 -18.16 9.53
CA PHE A 54 -17.91 -18.61 8.79
C PHE A 54 -17.56 -19.33 7.48
N THR A 55 -16.32 -19.20 7.01
CA THR A 55 -15.81 -19.81 5.79
C THR A 55 -14.48 -20.52 6.04
N PRO A 56 -14.48 -21.57 6.92
CA PRO A 56 -13.26 -22.28 7.28
C PRO A 56 -12.60 -22.98 6.09
N ASP A 57 -11.30 -23.22 6.18
CA ASP A 57 -10.49 -23.75 5.07
C ASP A 57 -10.93 -25.14 4.58
N GLN A 58 -11.61 -25.91 5.42
CA GLN A 58 -12.12 -27.23 5.09
C GLN A 58 -13.27 -27.20 4.07
N LEU A 59 -13.97 -26.07 3.92
CA LEU A 59 -15.02 -25.91 2.94
C LEU A 59 -14.46 -25.66 1.54
N SER A 60 -15.15 -26.16 0.52
CA SER A 60 -14.85 -25.83 -0.87
C SER A 60 -15.07 -24.34 -1.15
N TYR A 61 -14.45 -23.81 -2.21
CA TYR A 61 -14.71 -22.42 -2.63
C TYR A 61 -16.18 -22.19 -3.02
N GLY A 62 -16.85 -23.21 -3.57
CA GLY A 62 -18.28 -23.17 -3.86
C GLY A 62 -19.11 -22.94 -2.61
N ASP A 63 -18.88 -23.76 -1.58
CA ASP A 63 -19.60 -23.67 -0.31
C ASP A 63 -19.36 -22.35 0.41
N LYS A 64 -18.10 -21.87 0.40
CA LYS A 64 -17.74 -20.56 0.93
C LYS A 64 -18.48 -19.45 0.20
N LYS A 65 -18.56 -19.51 -1.14
CA LYS A 65 -19.30 -18.56 -1.97
C LYS A 65 -20.78 -18.56 -1.59
N ASP A 66 -21.40 -19.72 -1.49
CA ASP A 66 -22.83 -19.85 -1.18
C ASP A 66 -23.16 -19.32 0.21
N ILE A 67 -22.32 -19.61 1.23
CA ILE A 67 -22.48 -19.05 2.58
C ILE A 67 -22.43 -17.51 2.53
N VAL A 68 -21.47 -16.95 1.81
CA VAL A 68 -21.34 -15.49 1.71
C VAL A 68 -22.53 -14.88 0.99
N LEU A 69 -22.93 -15.42 -0.15
CA LEU A 69 -24.00 -14.86 -0.97
C LEU A 69 -25.40 -15.07 -0.37
N GLU A 70 -25.69 -16.26 0.16
CA GLU A 70 -27.02 -16.61 0.61
C GLU A 70 -27.29 -16.27 2.08
N ILE A 71 -26.24 -16.14 2.90
CA ILE A 71 -26.40 -15.94 4.34
C ILE A 71 -25.79 -14.63 4.80
N LEU A 72 -24.48 -14.39 4.53
CA LEU A 72 -23.77 -13.24 5.11
C LEU A 72 -24.15 -11.90 4.47
N ILE A 73 -24.26 -11.82 3.14
CA ILE A 73 -24.68 -10.61 2.43
C ILE A 73 -26.10 -10.19 2.81
N PRO A 74 -27.12 -11.08 2.78
CA PRO A 74 -28.45 -10.73 3.26
C PRO A 74 -28.48 -10.27 4.71
N HIS A 75 -27.64 -10.87 5.59
CA HIS A 75 -27.54 -10.45 6.98
C HIS A 75 -27.01 -9.01 7.13
N VAL A 76 -25.86 -8.68 6.51
CA VAL A 76 -25.29 -7.33 6.62
C VAL A 76 -26.19 -6.26 6.00
N ASN A 77 -26.89 -6.58 4.92
CA ASN A 77 -27.83 -5.66 4.28
C ASN A 77 -29.06 -5.38 5.14
N LYS A 78 -29.56 -6.41 5.86
CA LYS A 78 -30.71 -6.29 6.75
C LYS A 78 -30.37 -5.49 8.02
N HIS A 79 -29.19 -5.70 8.60
CA HIS A 79 -28.84 -5.19 9.93
C HIS A 79 -27.96 -3.94 9.94
N LYS A 80 -27.66 -3.34 8.77
CA LYS A 80 -26.80 -2.14 8.62
C LYS A 80 -25.48 -2.27 9.40
N THR A 81 -24.81 -3.37 9.17
CA THR A 81 -23.52 -3.71 9.78
C THR A 81 -22.48 -2.60 9.52
N ASN A 82 -21.45 -2.55 10.36
CA ASN A 82 -20.32 -1.62 10.15
C ASN A 82 -19.79 -1.69 8.71
N PRO A 83 -19.56 -0.54 8.04
CA PRO A 83 -19.16 -0.53 6.63
C PRO A 83 -17.90 -1.33 6.34
N VAL A 84 -16.88 -1.31 7.22
CA VAL A 84 -15.64 -2.10 7.02
C VAL A 84 -15.92 -3.60 7.04
N ILE A 85 -16.81 -4.06 7.93
CA ILE A 85 -17.24 -5.46 8.00
C ILE A 85 -18.03 -5.84 6.74
N SER A 86 -18.97 -4.98 6.31
CA SER A 86 -19.71 -5.17 5.07
C SER A 86 -18.78 -5.30 3.88
N GLY A 87 -17.78 -4.40 3.78
CA GLY A 87 -16.74 -4.46 2.76
C GLY A 87 -15.95 -5.77 2.78
N ARG A 88 -15.58 -6.28 3.96
CA ARG A 88 -14.90 -7.58 4.09
C ARG A 88 -15.78 -8.75 3.61
N ILE A 89 -17.08 -8.72 3.88
CA ILE A 89 -18.01 -9.76 3.43
C ILE A 89 -18.16 -9.75 1.90
N TYR A 90 -18.32 -8.55 1.30
CA TYR A 90 -18.35 -8.41 -0.15
C TYR A 90 -17.03 -8.78 -0.82
N TYR A 91 -15.88 -8.49 -0.17
CA TYR A 91 -14.58 -9.00 -0.59
C TYR A 91 -14.54 -10.53 -0.62
N GLY A 92 -15.12 -11.21 0.37
CA GLY A 92 -15.25 -12.67 0.37
C GLY A 92 -16.08 -13.17 -0.80
N ALA A 93 -17.20 -12.52 -1.12
CA ALA A 93 -17.99 -12.84 -2.31
C ALA A 93 -17.15 -12.73 -3.59
N ALA A 94 -16.42 -11.65 -3.75
CA ALA A 94 -15.51 -11.44 -4.88
C ALA A 94 -14.44 -12.53 -4.95
N LEU A 95 -13.75 -12.79 -3.82
CA LEU A 95 -12.66 -13.77 -3.73
C LEU A 95 -13.12 -15.18 -4.12
N TYR A 96 -14.23 -15.64 -3.54
CA TYR A 96 -14.69 -17.01 -3.80
C TYR A 96 -15.33 -17.13 -5.19
N SER A 97 -15.95 -16.07 -5.70
CA SER A 97 -16.45 -16.05 -7.08
C SER A 97 -15.31 -16.05 -8.10
N SER A 98 -14.20 -15.36 -7.85
CA SER A 98 -13.07 -15.28 -8.79
C SER A 98 -12.44 -16.63 -9.14
N HIS A 99 -12.65 -17.64 -8.29
CA HIS A 99 -12.18 -19.02 -8.55
C HIS A 99 -13.14 -19.87 -9.38
N GLN A 100 -14.39 -19.43 -9.57
CA GLN A 100 -15.42 -20.21 -10.25
C GLN A 100 -16.00 -19.50 -11.47
N GLU A 101 -16.01 -18.17 -11.47
CA GLU A 101 -16.59 -17.36 -12.54
C GLU A 101 -15.57 -17.06 -13.62
N GLN A 102 -15.97 -17.25 -14.88
CA GLN A 102 -15.18 -16.86 -16.05
C GLN A 102 -15.46 -15.40 -16.47
N ASN A 103 -16.54 -14.79 -15.93
CA ASN A 103 -16.91 -13.42 -16.24
C ASN A 103 -16.27 -12.45 -15.23
N PRO A 104 -15.28 -11.63 -15.63
CA PRO A 104 -14.61 -10.65 -14.76
C PRO A 104 -15.56 -9.58 -14.23
N ASP A 105 -16.53 -9.12 -15.04
CA ASP A 105 -17.45 -8.04 -14.68
C ASP A 105 -18.29 -8.41 -13.45
N PHE A 106 -18.63 -9.69 -13.31
CA PHE A 106 -19.38 -10.18 -12.16
C PHE A 106 -18.56 -10.10 -10.88
N VAL A 107 -17.28 -10.46 -10.95
CA VAL A 107 -16.34 -10.37 -9.82
C VAL A 107 -16.07 -8.92 -9.47
N ASP A 108 -15.88 -8.06 -10.47
CA ASP A 108 -15.63 -6.62 -10.28
C ASP A 108 -16.80 -5.92 -9.58
N CYS A 109 -18.03 -6.30 -9.86
CA CYS A 109 -19.19 -5.75 -9.15
C CYS A 109 -19.11 -5.96 -7.63
N TYR A 110 -18.66 -7.13 -7.17
CA TYR A 110 -18.46 -7.39 -5.74
C TYR A 110 -17.23 -6.66 -5.20
N ILE A 111 -16.15 -6.55 -5.97
CA ILE A 111 -14.94 -5.81 -5.58
C ILE A 111 -15.28 -4.33 -5.38
N ASP A 112 -15.98 -3.71 -6.33
CA ASP A 112 -16.37 -2.31 -6.28
C ASP A 112 -17.34 -2.04 -5.12
N THR A 113 -18.27 -2.96 -4.87
CA THR A 113 -19.16 -2.89 -3.72
C THR A 113 -18.38 -3.00 -2.40
N ALA A 114 -17.41 -3.90 -2.32
CA ALA A 114 -16.55 -4.04 -1.16
C ALA A 114 -15.74 -2.76 -0.89
N LEU A 115 -15.16 -2.18 -1.94
CA LEU A 115 -14.38 -0.96 -1.86
C LEU A 115 -15.25 0.23 -1.42
N MET A 116 -16.43 0.39 -2.03
CA MET A 116 -17.41 1.41 -1.66
C MET A 116 -17.76 1.36 -0.17
N TYR A 117 -18.00 0.17 0.37
CA TYR A 117 -18.31 0.02 1.79
C TYR A 117 -17.10 0.35 2.69
N VAL A 118 -15.91 -0.18 2.37
CA VAL A 118 -14.71 0.11 3.17
C VAL A 118 -14.41 1.61 3.18
N GLU A 119 -14.56 2.32 2.07
CA GLU A 119 -14.30 3.76 1.98
C GLU A 119 -15.28 4.63 2.76
N GLN A 120 -16.47 4.11 3.06
CA GLN A 120 -17.43 4.74 3.98
C GLN A 120 -17.10 4.47 5.45
N GLY A 121 -16.19 3.55 5.74
CA GLY A 121 -15.83 3.15 7.09
C GLY A 121 -14.86 4.10 7.77
N ASP A 122 -14.76 3.98 9.10
CA ASP A 122 -13.79 4.70 9.90
C ASP A 122 -12.39 4.08 9.72
N THR A 123 -11.40 4.92 9.36
CA THR A 123 -10.00 4.50 9.20
C THR A 123 -9.36 4.03 10.51
N SER A 124 -9.93 4.35 11.65
CA SER A 124 -9.52 3.85 12.97
C SER A 124 -10.04 2.44 13.29
N PHE A 125 -10.92 1.89 12.44
CA PHE A 125 -11.43 0.54 12.63
C PHE A 125 -10.29 -0.48 12.51
N PRO A 126 -10.23 -1.49 13.40
CA PRO A 126 -9.19 -2.52 13.33
C PRO A 126 -9.10 -3.15 11.95
N ASP A 127 -7.87 -3.31 11.45
CA ASP A 127 -7.56 -3.90 10.14
C ASP A 127 -8.15 -3.16 8.91
N TYR A 128 -8.63 -1.91 9.07
CA TYR A 128 -9.17 -1.11 7.95
C TYR A 128 -8.24 -1.12 6.73
N TYR A 129 -6.98 -0.73 6.93
CA TYR A 129 -6.00 -0.66 5.85
C TYR A 129 -5.62 -2.04 5.30
N PHE A 130 -5.59 -3.07 6.15
CA PHE A 130 -5.37 -4.45 5.70
C PHE A 130 -6.50 -4.93 4.80
N ILE A 131 -7.76 -4.73 5.21
CA ILE A 131 -8.94 -5.10 4.42
C ILE A 131 -8.98 -4.33 3.11
N LYS A 132 -8.73 -3.00 3.15
CA LYS A 132 -8.65 -2.17 1.94
C LYS A 132 -7.56 -2.69 0.99
N GLY A 133 -6.37 -2.99 1.52
CA GLY A 133 -5.28 -3.57 0.75
C GLY A 133 -5.67 -4.89 0.07
N ARG A 134 -6.38 -5.78 0.77
CA ARG A 134 -6.86 -7.06 0.22
C ARG A 134 -7.86 -6.89 -0.93
N ILE A 135 -8.77 -5.92 -0.82
CA ILE A 135 -9.74 -5.61 -1.88
C ILE A 135 -9.02 -5.08 -3.12
N LEU A 136 -8.09 -4.13 -2.93
CA LEU A 136 -7.32 -3.53 -4.01
C LEU A 136 -6.39 -4.55 -4.69
N GLU A 137 -5.75 -5.44 -3.91
CA GLU A 137 -4.94 -6.56 -4.43
C GLU A 137 -5.81 -7.49 -5.31
N LEU A 138 -7.01 -7.85 -4.85
CA LEU A 138 -7.92 -8.69 -5.63
C LEU A 138 -8.39 -7.99 -6.90
N LYS A 139 -8.64 -6.67 -6.86
CA LYS A 139 -8.98 -5.88 -8.05
C LYS A 139 -7.85 -5.90 -9.07
N ALA A 140 -6.61 -5.66 -8.62
CA ALA A 140 -5.44 -5.73 -9.48
C ALA A 140 -5.29 -7.11 -10.14
N LEU A 141 -5.42 -8.19 -9.36
CA LEU A 141 -5.33 -9.57 -9.86
C LEU A 141 -6.46 -9.90 -10.86
N ASN A 142 -7.70 -9.43 -10.61
CA ASN A 142 -8.80 -9.66 -11.52
C ASN A 142 -8.58 -8.94 -12.85
N ILE A 143 -8.15 -7.69 -12.84
CA ILE A 143 -7.82 -6.90 -14.02
C ILE A 143 -6.64 -7.53 -14.78
N GLN A 144 -5.57 -7.92 -14.08
CA GLN A 144 -4.39 -8.56 -14.67
C GLN A 144 -4.74 -9.89 -15.36
N ARG A 145 -5.61 -10.69 -14.75
CA ARG A 145 -6.08 -11.97 -15.31
C ARG A 145 -6.77 -11.77 -16.67
N PHE A 146 -7.41 -10.63 -16.89
CA PHE A 146 -8.12 -10.30 -18.11
C PHE A 146 -7.45 -9.23 -18.97
N ARG A 147 -6.21 -8.71 -18.66
CA ARG A 147 -5.25 -8.06 -19.58
C ARG A 147 -4.88 -6.62 -19.44
N ASP A 148 -5.45 -5.86 -18.55
CA ASP A 148 -5.02 -4.48 -18.41
C ASP A 148 -3.91 -4.37 -17.35
N TYR A 149 -2.66 -4.55 -17.82
CA TYR A 149 -1.49 -4.45 -16.94
C TYR A 149 -1.26 -3.03 -16.42
N ALA A 150 -1.66 -2.00 -17.17
CA ALA A 150 -1.50 -0.61 -16.76
C ALA A 150 -2.46 -0.26 -15.61
N ASP A 151 -3.73 -0.67 -15.75
CA ASP A 151 -4.70 -0.51 -14.67
C ASP A 151 -4.39 -1.38 -13.46
N ALA A 152 -3.98 -2.65 -13.68
CA ALA A 152 -3.54 -3.54 -12.62
C ALA A 152 -2.35 -2.95 -11.84
N TYR A 153 -1.42 -2.26 -12.50
CA TYR A 153 -0.31 -1.56 -11.89
C TYR A 153 -0.78 -0.52 -10.87
N ASN A 154 -1.71 0.34 -11.25
CA ASN A 154 -2.23 1.38 -10.38
C ASN A 154 -2.92 0.80 -9.13
N TRP A 155 -3.76 -0.22 -9.31
CA TRP A 155 -4.43 -0.89 -8.19
C TRP A 155 -3.45 -1.62 -7.28
N THR A 156 -2.38 -2.21 -7.84
CA THR A 156 -1.31 -2.85 -7.05
C THR A 156 -0.55 -1.82 -6.20
N LEU A 157 -0.25 -0.63 -6.74
CA LEU A 157 0.37 0.45 -5.96
C LEU A 157 -0.52 0.93 -4.82
N LEU A 158 -1.82 1.06 -5.07
CA LEU A 158 -2.79 1.44 -4.02
C LEU A 158 -2.89 0.36 -2.94
N ALA A 159 -2.86 -0.93 -3.31
CA ALA A 159 -2.82 -2.04 -2.38
C ALA A 159 -1.54 -2.00 -1.51
N LEU A 160 -0.37 -1.82 -2.13
CA LEU A 160 0.90 -1.71 -1.43
C LEU A 160 0.88 -0.57 -0.41
N LYS A 161 0.44 0.62 -0.80
CA LYS A 161 0.28 1.78 0.10
C LYS A 161 -0.68 1.51 1.26
N SER A 162 -1.75 0.75 1.01
CA SER A 162 -2.68 0.36 2.07
C SER A 162 -2.03 -0.60 3.07
N TYR A 163 -1.24 -1.56 2.59
CA TYR A 163 -0.48 -2.46 3.46
C TYR A 163 0.62 -1.76 4.25
N GLU A 164 1.30 -0.78 3.67
CA GLU A 164 2.25 0.09 4.39
C GLU A 164 1.56 0.82 5.55
N SER A 165 0.34 1.31 5.33
CA SER A 165 -0.46 1.96 6.36
C SER A 165 -1.00 0.99 7.42
N ALA A 166 -1.19 -0.28 7.08
CA ALA A 166 -1.61 -1.33 8.01
C ALA A 166 -0.48 -1.79 8.95
N GLY A 167 0.79 -1.61 8.55
CA GLY A 167 1.96 -1.93 9.37
C GLY A 167 2.50 -3.34 9.12
N ASP A 168 2.21 -4.31 9.98
CA ASP A 168 2.83 -5.67 9.95
C ASP A 168 2.25 -6.56 8.82
N CYS A 169 2.49 -6.16 7.57
CA CYS A 169 1.95 -6.79 6.35
C CYS A 169 3.02 -7.17 5.32
N GLN A 170 4.26 -7.46 5.76
CA GLN A 170 5.41 -7.68 4.88
C GLN A 170 5.17 -8.75 3.82
N TRP A 171 4.45 -9.83 4.15
CA TRP A 171 4.09 -10.86 3.18
C TRP A 171 3.20 -10.33 2.05
N ARG A 172 2.19 -9.51 2.40
CA ARG A 172 1.31 -8.91 1.40
C ARG A 172 2.04 -7.88 0.55
N MET A 173 2.91 -7.10 1.18
CA MET A 173 3.77 -6.16 0.47
C MET A 173 4.68 -6.87 -0.54
N SER A 174 5.29 -8.01 -0.17
CA SER A 174 6.10 -8.78 -1.13
C SER A 174 5.27 -9.29 -2.31
N ARG A 175 4.02 -9.70 -2.09
CA ARG A 175 3.11 -10.11 -3.18
C ARG A 175 2.76 -8.96 -4.11
N CYS A 176 2.50 -7.76 -3.59
CA CYS A 176 2.32 -6.57 -4.41
C CYS A 176 3.58 -6.24 -5.23
N LEU A 177 4.75 -6.26 -4.60
CA LEU A 177 6.02 -6.04 -5.29
C LEU A 177 6.27 -7.10 -6.37
N TYR A 178 5.95 -8.36 -6.11
CA TYR A 178 6.02 -9.44 -7.11
C TYR A 178 5.11 -9.15 -8.32
N GLN A 179 3.87 -8.70 -8.09
CA GLN A 179 2.95 -8.32 -9.16
C GLN A 179 3.46 -7.13 -9.98
N LEU A 180 4.03 -6.13 -9.30
CA LEU A 180 4.68 -5.00 -9.99
C LEU A 180 5.87 -5.46 -10.84
N ALA A 181 6.65 -6.43 -10.34
CA ALA A 181 7.76 -7.01 -11.09
C ALA A 181 7.28 -7.66 -12.40
N ILE A 182 6.18 -8.43 -12.36
CA ILE A 182 5.58 -9.02 -13.56
C ILE A 182 5.10 -7.93 -14.53
N THR A 183 4.53 -6.84 -14.03
CA THR A 183 4.11 -5.72 -14.89
C THR A 183 5.30 -5.06 -15.58
N TYR A 184 6.39 -4.77 -14.85
CA TYR A 184 7.61 -4.22 -15.44
C TYR A 184 8.24 -5.17 -16.47
N LEU A 185 8.21 -6.48 -16.19
CA LEU A 185 8.69 -7.50 -17.14
C LEU A 185 7.89 -7.47 -18.45
N ASN A 186 6.56 -7.37 -18.37
CA ASN A 186 5.69 -7.33 -19.56
C ASN A 186 5.80 -6.04 -20.37
N HIS A 187 6.33 -4.96 -19.77
CA HIS A 187 6.57 -3.67 -20.44
C HIS A 187 8.03 -3.41 -20.79
N ASP A 188 8.91 -4.41 -20.69
CA ASP A 188 10.35 -4.32 -20.97
C ASP A 188 11.07 -3.24 -20.15
N ASP A 189 10.51 -2.83 -18.98
CA ASP A 189 11.14 -1.88 -18.07
C ASP A 189 12.06 -2.61 -17.07
N TYR A 190 13.26 -2.93 -17.52
CA TYR A 190 14.26 -3.67 -16.73
C TYR A 190 14.87 -2.82 -15.59
N GLU A 191 14.84 -1.50 -15.71
CA GLU A 191 15.30 -0.63 -14.62
C GLU A 191 14.26 -0.60 -13.47
N GLY A 192 12.99 -0.50 -13.80
CA GLY A 192 11.90 -0.65 -12.85
C GLY A 192 11.96 -2.01 -12.14
N LEU A 193 12.13 -3.08 -12.91
CA LEU A 193 12.26 -4.44 -12.39
C LEU A 193 13.44 -4.57 -11.41
N ARG A 194 14.61 -4.00 -11.73
CA ARG A 194 15.78 -3.99 -10.85
C ARG A 194 15.49 -3.26 -9.52
N LYS A 195 14.76 -2.14 -9.55
CA LYS A 195 14.35 -1.42 -8.35
C LYS A 195 13.45 -2.27 -7.46
N ILE A 196 12.49 -2.97 -8.04
CA ILE A 196 11.61 -3.89 -7.30
C ILE A 196 12.40 -5.04 -6.65
N ILE A 197 13.37 -5.62 -7.35
CA ILE A 197 14.26 -6.64 -6.77
C ILE A 197 14.95 -6.09 -5.51
N GLY A 198 15.49 -4.87 -5.58
CA GLY A 198 16.10 -4.21 -4.43
C GLY A 198 15.14 -4.02 -3.25
N GLN A 199 13.90 -3.61 -3.51
CA GLN A 199 12.86 -3.46 -2.48
C GLN A 199 12.48 -4.82 -1.86
N LEU A 200 12.33 -5.87 -2.66
CA LEU A 200 12.07 -7.23 -2.17
C LEU A 200 13.22 -7.76 -1.29
N GLU A 201 14.47 -7.53 -1.70
CA GLU A 201 15.65 -7.91 -0.91
C GLU A 201 15.73 -7.17 0.43
N GLU A 202 15.40 -5.88 0.43
CA GLU A 202 15.35 -5.08 1.65
C GLU A 202 14.23 -5.57 2.58
N LEU A 203 13.05 -5.84 2.03
CA LEU A 203 11.92 -6.39 2.77
C LEU A 203 12.27 -7.76 3.38
N ALA A 204 12.97 -8.63 2.62
CA ALA A 204 13.43 -9.92 3.12
C ALA A 204 14.45 -9.77 4.26
N ARG A 205 15.39 -8.82 4.15
CA ARG A 205 16.38 -8.55 5.22
C ARG A 205 15.72 -8.12 6.52
N ASN A 206 14.66 -7.33 6.43
CA ASN A 206 13.95 -6.76 7.58
C ASN A 206 12.86 -7.69 8.15
N SER A 207 12.62 -8.85 7.52
CA SER A 207 11.58 -9.79 7.92
C SER A 207 12.14 -10.97 8.74
N PRO A 208 11.41 -11.47 9.75
CA PRO A 208 11.88 -12.56 10.60
C PRO A 208 11.63 -13.95 9.99
N GLY A 209 12.48 -14.93 10.34
CA GLY A 209 12.28 -16.37 10.22
C GLY A 209 11.60 -16.86 8.94
N SER A 210 10.52 -17.59 9.07
CA SER A 210 9.78 -18.19 7.95
C SER A 210 9.18 -17.16 6.98
N LEU A 211 8.90 -15.96 7.45
CA LEU A 211 8.44 -14.86 6.61
C LEU A 211 9.53 -14.40 5.65
N ARG A 212 10.77 -14.29 6.14
CA ARG A 212 11.94 -13.99 5.31
C ARG A 212 12.10 -15.02 4.19
N GLU A 213 11.92 -16.30 4.51
CA GLU A 213 12.06 -17.39 3.53
C GLU A 213 11.01 -17.28 2.41
N LYS A 214 9.76 -16.94 2.73
CA LYS A 214 8.71 -16.69 1.74
C LYS A 214 9.02 -15.49 0.84
N ILE A 215 9.54 -14.40 1.42
CA ILE A 215 9.91 -13.21 0.63
C ILE A 215 11.15 -13.50 -0.23
N LEU A 216 12.13 -14.25 0.28
CA LEU A 216 13.29 -14.68 -0.51
C LEU A 216 12.89 -15.56 -1.70
N TYR A 217 11.84 -16.37 -1.55
CA TYR A 217 11.27 -17.10 -2.67
C TYR A 217 10.79 -16.16 -3.79
N ASP A 218 10.06 -15.09 -3.44
CA ASP A 218 9.64 -14.07 -4.41
C ASP A 218 10.85 -13.36 -5.04
N VAL A 219 11.88 -13.02 -4.24
CA VAL A 219 13.14 -12.45 -4.73
C VAL A 219 13.79 -13.34 -5.80
N TYR A 220 13.94 -14.63 -5.50
CA TYR A 220 14.59 -15.55 -6.44
C TYR A 220 13.75 -15.80 -7.69
N SER A 221 12.43 -15.86 -7.56
CA SER A 221 11.52 -16.01 -8.71
C SER A 221 11.60 -14.80 -9.67
N VAL A 222 11.64 -13.58 -9.11
CA VAL A 222 11.79 -12.36 -9.92
C VAL A 222 13.19 -12.26 -10.53
N LYS A 223 14.24 -12.63 -9.79
CA LYS A 223 15.62 -12.66 -10.31
C LYS A 223 15.81 -13.64 -11.44
N ASP A 224 15.17 -14.80 -11.37
CA ASP A 224 15.19 -15.78 -12.45
C ASP A 224 14.68 -15.17 -13.76
N ALA A 225 13.51 -14.52 -13.71
CA ALA A 225 12.94 -13.81 -14.85
C ALA A 225 13.82 -12.65 -15.33
N TYR A 226 14.37 -11.85 -14.40
CA TYR A 226 15.26 -10.73 -14.73
C TYR A 226 16.53 -11.18 -15.46
N PHE A 227 17.20 -12.23 -14.96
CA PHE A 227 18.40 -12.76 -15.61
C PHE A 227 18.09 -13.42 -16.95
N SER A 228 16.92 -14.04 -17.11
CA SER A 228 16.47 -14.59 -18.39
C SER A 228 16.39 -13.52 -19.47
N VAL A 229 15.78 -12.38 -19.16
CA VAL A 229 15.67 -11.27 -20.12
C VAL A 229 17.04 -10.65 -20.44
N LEU A 230 17.89 -10.47 -19.43
CA LEU A 230 19.24 -9.97 -19.66
C LEU A 230 20.06 -10.95 -20.52
N TYR A 231 19.86 -12.25 -20.32
CA TYR A 231 20.53 -13.29 -21.13
C TYR A 231 20.13 -13.20 -22.60
N GLU A 232 18.84 -13.01 -22.90
CA GLU A 232 18.35 -12.86 -24.27
C GLU A 232 18.91 -11.61 -24.96
N ALA A 233 19.02 -10.50 -24.25
CA ALA A 233 19.54 -9.24 -24.77
C ALA A 233 21.07 -9.19 -24.90
N GLU A 234 21.81 -10.08 -24.20
CA GLU A 234 23.27 -10.07 -24.16
C GLU A 234 23.87 -10.70 -25.40
N THR A 235 25.00 -10.18 -25.89
CA THR A 235 25.73 -10.68 -27.03
C THR A 235 27.11 -11.27 -26.67
N ASP A 236 27.67 -10.82 -25.54
CA ASP A 236 28.97 -11.33 -25.07
C ASP A 236 28.83 -12.73 -24.46
N LYS A 237 29.58 -13.67 -24.96
CA LYS A 237 29.51 -15.10 -24.55
C LYS A 237 29.86 -15.31 -23.08
N LYS A 238 30.85 -14.56 -22.56
CA LYS A 238 31.27 -14.70 -21.17
C LYS A 238 30.17 -14.18 -20.24
N ARG A 239 29.62 -13.02 -20.59
CA ARG A 239 28.52 -12.41 -19.83
C ARG A 239 27.26 -13.28 -19.89
N LYS A 240 26.95 -13.89 -21.03
CA LYS A 240 25.86 -14.86 -21.14
C LYS A 240 26.04 -16.03 -20.18
N ALA A 241 27.25 -16.60 -20.08
CA ALA A 241 27.52 -17.67 -19.14
C ALA A 241 27.30 -17.24 -17.68
N GLU A 242 27.78 -16.06 -17.29
CA GLU A 242 27.55 -15.51 -15.95
C GLU A 242 26.06 -15.28 -15.64
N LEU A 243 25.28 -14.81 -16.63
CA LEU A 243 23.84 -14.64 -16.50
C LEU A 243 23.12 -15.98 -16.39
N LEU A 244 23.52 -17.00 -17.15
CA LEU A 244 22.95 -18.33 -17.05
C LEU A 244 23.22 -18.99 -15.68
N ASP A 245 24.43 -18.80 -15.13
CA ASP A 245 24.76 -19.24 -13.78
C ASP A 245 23.88 -18.54 -12.74
N SER A 246 23.70 -17.24 -12.88
CA SER A 246 22.87 -16.43 -11.98
C SER A 246 21.39 -16.83 -12.05
N MET A 247 20.87 -17.08 -13.23
CA MET A 247 19.51 -17.57 -13.49
C MET A 247 19.34 -18.99 -12.89
N SER A 248 20.27 -19.89 -13.17
CA SER A 248 20.27 -21.26 -12.63
C SER A 248 20.35 -21.29 -11.10
N ALA A 249 21.15 -20.41 -10.49
CA ALA A 249 21.24 -20.28 -9.04
C ALA A 249 19.92 -19.74 -8.45
N SER A 250 19.29 -18.77 -9.10
CA SER A 250 18.03 -18.19 -8.65
C SER A 250 16.90 -19.23 -8.68
N SER A 251 16.71 -19.93 -9.79
CA SER A 251 15.68 -20.98 -9.89
C SER A 251 15.95 -22.15 -8.93
N HIS A 252 17.22 -22.54 -8.73
CA HIS A 252 17.58 -23.57 -7.75
C HIS A 252 17.25 -23.12 -6.31
N ASN A 253 17.59 -21.90 -5.94
CA ASN A 253 17.31 -21.37 -4.60
C ASN A 253 15.81 -21.25 -4.36
N ALA A 254 15.02 -20.82 -5.35
CA ALA A 254 13.56 -20.79 -5.24
C ALA A 254 12.98 -22.19 -4.98
N ILE A 255 13.41 -23.19 -5.74
CA ILE A 255 12.99 -24.60 -5.55
C ILE A 255 13.43 -25.12 -4.20
N TRP A 256 14.66 -24.86 -3.78
CA TRP A 256 15.17 -25.32 -2.49
C TRP A 256 14.35 -24.74 -1.33
N LEU A 257 14.01 -23.45 -1.36
CA LEU A 257 13.13 -22.82 -0.37
C LEU A 257 11.75 -23.48 -0.37
N LEU A 258 11.17 -23.67 -1.54
CA LEU A 258 9.85 -24.28 -1.72
C LEU A 258 9.79 -25.70 -1.15
N GLU A 259 10.81 -26.51 -1.36
CA GLU A 259 10.83 -27.91 -0.94
C GLU A 259 11.26 -28.12 0.52
N ASN A 260 12.05 -27.21 1.10
CA ASN A 260 12.69 -27.42 2.41
C ASN A 260 12.27 -26.43 3.51
N LYS A 261 11.69 -25.27 3.14
CA LYS A 261 11.46 -24.18 4.09
C LYS A 261 10.05 -23.65 4.10
N ILE A 262 9.34 -23.78 2.98
CA ILE A 262 8.03 -23.15 2.84
C ILE A 262 6.95 -24.22 2.84
N GLU A 263 6.05 -24.11 3.82
CA GLU A 263 4.79 -24.81 3.77
C GLU A 263 3.82 -23.99 2.91
N TRP A 264 3.66 -24.40 1.65
CA TRP A 264 2.88 -23.65 0.66
C TRP A 264 1.37 -23.98 0.65
N LYS A 265 0.90 -24.93 1.47
CA LYS A 265 -0.52 -25.24 1.63
C LYS A 265 -1.29 -24.01 2.13
N GLY A 266 -2.27 -23.55 1.36
CA GLY A 266 -3.09 -22.38 1.70
C GLY A 266 -2.37 -21.03 1.56
N THR A 267 -1.16 -20.98 0.95
CA THR A 267 -0.46 -19.74 0.64
C THR A 267 -0.70 -19.32 -0.81
N ASN A 268 -0.47 -18.03 -1.11
CA ASN A 268 -0.55 -17.48 -2.48
C ASN A 268 0.73 -17.77 -3.30
N ILE A 269 1.58 -18.68 -2.87
CA ILE A 269 2.75 -19.12 -3.61
C ILE A 269 2.30 -20.08 -4.69
N ASN A 270 2.73 -19.81 -5.92
CA ASN A 270 2.44 -20.66 -7.05
C ASN A 270 3.69 -21.48 -7.44
N PRO A 271 3.85 -22.67 -6.88
CA PRO A 271 5.03 -23.50 -7.14
C PRO A 271 5.07 -24.06 -8.57
N VAL A 272 3.96 -24.07 -9.28
CA VAL A 272 3.84 -24.58 -10.64
C VAL A 272 4.83 -23.88 -11.56
N TRP A 273 4.79 -22.53 -11.55
CA TRP A 273 5.66 -21.72 -12.39
C TRP A 273 7.14 -21.81 -12.00
N THR A 274 7.44 -22.08 -10.73
CA THR A 274 8.82 -22.30 -10.28
C THR A 274 9.43 -23.57 -10.89
N TYR A 275 8.69 -24.67 -10.89
CA TYR A 275 9.13 -25.90 -11.54
C TYR A 275 9.14 -25.77 -13.06
N TYR A 276 8.11 -25.14 -13.65
CA TYR A 276 8.07 -24.86 -15.09
C TYR A 276 9.27 -24.03 -15.54
N ASN A 277 9.56 -22.91 -14.89
CA ASN A 277 10.68 -22.03 -15.24
C ASN A 277 12.01 -22.78 -15.17
N ARG A 278 12.22 -23.62 -14.15
CA ARG A 278 13.43 -24.46 -14.09
C ARG A 278 13.54 -25.41 -15.28
N GLY A 279 12.44 -26.06 -15.64
CA GLY A 279 12.39 -26.91 -16.83
C GLY A 279 12.69 -26.13 -18.11
N ALA A 280 12.10 -24.94 -18.25
CA ALA A 280 12.31 -24.05 -19.40
C ALA A 280 13.75 -23.57 -19.52
N VAL A 281 14.42 -23.20 -18.42
CA VAL A 281 15.85 -22.85 -18.40
C VAL A 281 16.71 -24.00 -18.88
N LEU A 282 16.46 -25.22 -18.38
CA LEU A 282 17.18 -26.40 -18.79
C LEU A 282 16.93 -26.74 -20.27
N ALA A 283 15.69 -26.59 -20.72
CA ALA A 283 15.31 -26.85 -22.11
C ALA A 283 15.95 -25.88 -23.11
N SER A 284 16.04 -24.58 -22.73
CA SER A 284 16.41 -23.53 -23.67
C SER A 284 17.90 -23.20 -23.68
N TYR A 285 18.57 -23.24 -22.52
CA TYR A 285 19.89 -22.60 -22.37
C TYR A 285 21.00 -23.52 -21.90
N VAL A 286 20.71 -24.65 -21.24
CA VAL A 286 21.75 -25.53 -20.67
C VAL A 286 22.28 -26.50 -21.70
N GLU A 287 23.62 -26.63 -21.75
CA GLU A 287 24.34 -27.60 -22.58
C GLU A 287 25.21 -28.54 -21.72
N PRO A 288 25.23 -29.84 -21.98
CA PRO A 288 24.39 -30.57 -22.96
C PRO A 288 22.91 -30.63 -22.50
N LEU A 289 21.99 -30.69 -23.46
CA LEU A 289 20.55 -30.83 -23.15
C LEU A 289 20.30 -32.20 -22.46
N ASN A 290 19.71 -32.13 -21.27
CA ASN A 290 19.27 -33.31 -20.52
C ASN A 290 17.74 -33.38 -20.50
N VAL A 291 17.17 -34.11 -21.42
CA VAL A 291 15.72 -34.28 -21.61
C VAL A 291 15.05 -34.83 -20.35
N ASP A 292 15.67 -35.81 -19.67
CA ASP A 292 15.09 -36.42 -18.47
C ASP A 292 14.94 -35.41 -17.34
N SER A 293 15.93 -34.52 -17.18
CA SER A 293 15.88 -33.44 -16.19
C SER A 293 14.80 -32.41 -16.52
N VAL A 294 14.63 -32.06 -17.79
CA VAL A 294 13.56 -31.14 -18.22
C VAL A 294 12.19 -31.74 -17.94
N GLU A 295 11.97 -32.99 -18.38
CA GLU A 295 10.71 -33.71 -18.19
C GLU A 295 10.38 -33.91 -16.70
N TYR A 296 11.37 -34.12 -15.84
CA TYR A 296 11.18 -34.21 -14.41
C TYR A 296 10.53 -32.93 -13.84
N TYR A 297 11.03 -31.76 -14.23
CA TYR A 297 10.48 -30.49 -13.74
C TYR A 297 9.10 -30.17 -14.34
N PHE A 298 8.90 -30.46 -15.63
CA PHE A 298 7.58 -30.29 -16.25
C PHE A 298 6.53 -31.22 -15.63
N LYS A 299 6.90 -32.46 -15.36
CA LYS A 299 6.02 -33.37 -14.64
C LYS A 299 5.68 -32.85 -13.24
N LYS A 300 6.67 -32.37 -12.48
CA LYS A 300 6.41 -31.74 -11.18
C LYS A 300 5.46 -30.54 -11.28
N ALA A 301 5.65 -29.67 -12.27
CA ALA A 301 4.75 -28.54 -12.48
C ALA A 301 3.31 -28.97 -12.72
N LEU A 302 3.11 -29.98 -13.56
CA LEU A 302 1.78 -30.54 -13.85
C LEU A 302 1.16 -31.25 -12.64
N ASP A 303 1.93 -32.08 -11.93
CA ASP A 303 1.47 -32.79 -10.72
C ASP A 303 1.02 -31.80 -9.65
N VAL A 304 1.73 -30.68 -9.48
CA VAL A 304 1.36 -29.63 -8.52
C VAL A 304 0.13 -28.87 -9.01
N ALA A 305 0.03 -28.58 -10.31
CA ALA A 305 -1.13 -27.89 -10.89
C ALA A 305 -2.46 -28.64 -10.67
N GLU A 306 -2.42 -29.97 -10.61
CA GLU A 306 -3.61 -30.79 -10.32
C GLU A 306 -4.17 -30.56 -8.91
N HIS A 307 -3.33 -30.15 -7.97
CA HIS A 307 -3.68 -29.99 -6.55
C HIS A 307 -3.93 -28.52 -6.14
N ILE A 308 -3.71 -27.55 -7.04
CA ILE A 308 -3.90 -26.12 -6.79
C ILE A 308 -5.13 -25.61 -7.55
N ASN A 309 -6.19 -25.26 -6.82
CA ASN A 309 -7.44 -24.77 -7.41
C ASN A 309 -7.35 -23.35 -8.03
N THR A 310 -6.28 -22.61 -7.74
CA THR A 310 -6.08 -21.22 -8.21
C THR A 310 -5.31 -21.11 -9.52
N VAL A 311 -4.83 -22.22 -10.03
CA VAL A 311 -4.03 -22.27 -11.25
C VAL A 311 -4.89 -22.74 -12.43
N ASP A 312 -4.76 -22.05 -13.54
CA ASP A 312 -5.33 -22.48 -14.79
C ASP A 312 -4.53 -23.65 -15.34
N LYS A 313 -5.10 -24.85 -15.24
CA LYS A 313 -4.46 -26.07 -15.73
C LYS A 313 -4.23 -26.05 -17.23
N THR A 314 -5.13 -25.43 -18.00
CA THR A 314 -4.97 -25.31 -19.45
C THR A 314 -3.78 -24.44 -19.80
N GLU A 315 -3.61 -23.31 -19.12
CA GLU A 315 -2.46 -22.41 -19.30
C GLU A 315 -1.12 -23.14 -19.02
N VAL A 316 -1.07 -23.88 -17.92
CA VAL A 316 0.12 -24.68 -17.58
C VAL A 316 0.41 -25.75 -18.63
N LEU A 317 -0.62 -26.46 -19.08
CA LEU A 317 -0.47 -27.49 -20.12
C LEU A 317 0.02 -26.88 -21.45
N VAL A 318 -0.56 -25.74 -21.87
CA VAL A 318 -0.13 -25.01 -23.08
C VAL A 318 1.36 -24.61 -22.97
N SER A 319 1.75 -24.04 -21.84
CA SER A 319 3.13 -23.62 -21.59
C SER A 319 4.10 -24.81 -21.62
N VAL A 320 3.75 -25.90 -20.94
CA VAL A 320 4.58 -27.11 -20.90
C VAL A 320 4.70 -27.76 -22.30
N GLU A 321 3.59 -27.88 -23.05
CA GLU A 321 3.63 -28.48 -24.38
C GLU A 321 4.41 -27.62 -25.39
N THR A 322 4.32 -26.28 -25.24
CA THR A 322 5.14 -25.36 -26.05
C THR A 322 6.63 -25.59 -25.81
N MET A 323 7.04 -25.59 -24.53
CA MET A 323 8.45 -25.81 -24.18
C MET A 323 8.96 -27.24 -24.49
N ARG A 324 8.07 -28.24 -24.40
CA ARG A 324 8.39 -29.60 -24.90
C ARG A 324 8.67 -29.60 -26.40
N GLY A 325 7.88 -28.88 -27.16
CA GLY A 325 8.08 -28.71 -28.58
C GLY A 325 9.47 -28.11 -28.91
N GLU A 326 9.84 -27.05 -28.20
CA GLU A 326 11.15 -26.42 -28.35
C GLU A 326 12.30 -27.34 -27.90
N MET A 327 12.14 -28.02 -26.78
CA MET A 327 13.08 -29.00 -26.28
C MET A 327 13.33 -30.14 -27.31
N TRP A 328 12.24 -30.73 -27.83
CA TRP A 328 12.36 -31.81 -28.81
C TRP A 328 12.95 -31.33 -30.13
N ASN A 329 12.62 -30.10 -30.57
CA ASN A 329 13.27 -29.51 -31.74
C ASN A 329 14.78 -29.36 -31.52
N ARG A 330 15.21 -28.91 -30.36
CA ARG A 330 16.62 -28.79 -29.98
C ARG A 330 17.30 -30.17 -29.87
N ALA A 331 16.58 -31.19 -29.42
CA ALA A 331 17.05 -32.58 -29.37
C ALA A 331 17.11 -33.25 -30.76
N GLY A 332 16.57 -32.61 -31.81
CA GLY A 332 16.52 -33.15 -33.17
C GLY A 332 15.37 -34.16 -33.42
N ASP A 333 14.45 -34.31 -32.45
CA ASP A 333 13.24 -35.12 -32.63
C ASP A 333 12.07 -34.24 -33.11
N PHE A 334 12.10 -33.93 -34.39
CA PHE A 334 11.15 -33.03 -35.03
C PHE A 334 9.70 -33.52 -35.01
N LYS A 335 9.51 -34.84 -34.95
CA LYS A 335 8.18 -35.42 -34.88
C LYS A 335 7.52 -35.14 -33.53
N ARG A 336 8.23 -35.41 -32.44
CA ARG A 336 7.74 -35.08 -31.08
C ARG A 336 7.60 -33.59 -30.89
N ALA A 337 8.49 -32.78 -31.49
CA ALA A 337 8.39 -31.32 -31.44
C ALA A 337 7.08 -30.84 -32.06
N GLU A 338 6.75 -31.30 -33.28
CA GLU A 338 5.51 -30.94 -33.98
C GLU A 338 4.28 -31.40 -33.21
N GLU A 339 4.29 -32.66 -32.72
CA GLU A 339 3.17 -33.21 -31.91
C GLU A 339 2.90 -32.39 -30.68
N SER A 340 3.91 -31.94 -29.93
CA SER A 340 3.76 -31.13 -28.73
C SER A 340 3.23 -29.71 -29.07
N LEU A 341 3.81 -29.05 -30.09
CA LEU A 341 3.36 -27.72 -30.50
C LEU A 341 1.93 -27.72 -31.03
N LEU A 342 1.52 -28.74 -31.80
CA LEU A 342 0.12 -28.88 -32.25
C LEU A 342 -0.83 -29.13 -31.09
N ARG A 343 -0.40 -29.96 -30.11
CA ARG A 343 -1.21 -30.18 -28.90
C ARG A 343 -1.41 -28.87 -28.11
N ALA A 344 -0.41 -28.00 -28.04
CA ALA A 344 -0.57 -26.69 -27.42
C ALA A 344 -1.63 -25.85 -28.15
N ILE A 345 -1.67 -25.86 -29.49
CA ILE A 345 -2.72 -25.19 -30.28
C ILE A 345 -4.10 -25.79 -29.99
N ASP A 346 -4.21 -27.11 -29.98
CA ASP A 346 -5.49 -27.80 -29.70
C ASP A 346 -6.02 -27.48 -28.29
N LEU A 347 -5.16 -27.44 -27.28
CA LEU A 347 -5.51 -27.04 -25.92
C LEU A 347 -6.08 -25.62 -25.86
N MET A 348 -5.45 -24.66 -26.57
CA MET A 348 -5.94 -23.30 -26.65
C MET A 348 -7.29 -23.18 -27.40
N ALA A 349 -7.54 -24.04 -28.38
CA ALA A 349 -8.77 -24.04 -29.16
C ALA A 349 -10.00 -24.59 -28.39
N VAL A 350 -9.79 -25.46 -27.39
CA VAL A 350 -10.88 -26.03 -26.56
C VAL A 350 -11.51 -24.96 -25.65
N ASP A 351 -10.72 -23.99 -25.20
CA ASP A 351 -11.18 -22.91 -24.32
C ASP A 351 -11.58 -21.66 -25.09
N SER A 352 -12.70 -21.73 -25.77
CA SER A 352 -13.22 -20.63 -26.61
C SER A 352 -13.50 -19.33 -25.83
N ALA A 353 -13.82 -19.43 -24.54
CA ALA A 353 -14.09 -18.27 -23.71
C ALA A 353 -12.82 -17.43 -23.44
N ARG A 354 -11.64 -18.07 -23.49
CA ARG A 354 -10.34 -17.43 -23.27
C ARG A 354 -9.46 -17.36 -24.53
N MET A 355 -10.04 -17.62 -25.70
CA MET A 355 -9.28 -17.64 -26.97
C MET A 355 -8.42 -16.39 -27.15
N ASN A 356 -8.95 -15.24 -26.82
CA ASN A 356 -8.19 -13.99 -26.87
C ASN A 356 -7.03 -13.94 -25.86
N GLN A 357 -7.05 -14.64 -24.73
CA GLN A 357 -5.96 -14.68 -23.73
C GLN A 357 -4.77 -15.46 -24.27
N TYR A 358 -5.03 -16.42 -25.11
CA TYR A 358 -4.00 -17.24 -25.72
C TYR A 358 -3.41 -16.66 -27.01
N LEU A 359 -3.75 -15.42 -27.41
CA LEU A 359 -3.18 -14.83 -28.63
C LEU A 359 -1.65 -14.71 -28.58
N PRO A 360 -1.01 -14.25 -27.47
CA PRO A 360 0.45 -14.26 -27.38
C PRO A 360 1.04 -15.67 -27.46
N ASP A 361 0.41 -16.63 -26.79
CA ASP A 361 0.87 -18.04 -26.77
C ASP A 361 0.73 -18.66 -28.16
N ARG A 362 -0.38 -18.39 -28.87
CA ARG A 362 -0.57 -18.83 -30.28
C ARG A 362 0.51 -18.26 -31.20
N VAL A 363 0.88 -16.99 -31.02
CA VAL A 363 1.99 -16.35 -31.77
C VAL A 363 3.29 -17.10 -31.48
N ASN A 364 3.60 -17.38 -30.22
CA ASN A 364 4.82 -18.07 -29.82
C ASN A 364 4.88 -19.50 -30.40
N VAL A 365 3.80 -20.27 -30.26
CA VAL A 365 3.72 -21.64 -30.78
C VAL A 365 3.86 -21.67 -32.30
N LEU A 366 3.18 -20.76 -33.01
CA LEU A 366 3.30 -20.68 -34.48
C LEU A 366 4.70 -20.30 -34.92
N ASN A 367 5.37 -19.38 -34.22
CA ASN A 367 6.76 -19.03 -34.47
C ASN A 367 7.69 -20.25 -34.25
N SER A 368 7.48 -21.05 -33.20
CA SER A 368 8.25 -22.27 -32.95
C SER A 368 8.02 -23.33 -34.04
N LEU A 369 6.77 -23.50 -34.51
CA LEU A 369 6.45 -24.37 -35.66
C LEU A 369 7.11 -23.92 -36.96
N ILE A 370 7.11 -22.63 -37.23
CA ILE A 370 7.76 -22.03 -38.40
C ILE A 370 9.26 -22.30 -38.35
N LYS A 371 9.92 -21.93 -37.24
CA LYS A 371 11.37 -22.17 -37.06
C LYS A 371 11.74 -23.65 -37.23
N MET A 372 10.96 -24.54 -36.63
CA MET A 372 11.14 -25.98 -36.74
C MET A 372 11.01 -26.44 -38.22
N CYS A 373 10.00 -26.02 -38.94
CA CYS A 373 9.79 -26.37 -40.34
C CYS A 373 10.90 -25.83 -41.26
N GLU A 374 11.35 -24.60 -41.03
CA GLU A 374 12.46 -23.99 -41.75
C GLU A 374 13.77 -24.75 -41.54
N SER A 375 14.09 -25.08 -40.28
CA SER A 375 15.28 -25.85 -39.90
C SER A 375 15.30 -27.24 -40.57
N ASN A 376 14.13 -27.76 -40.92
CA ASN A 376 13.96 -29.06 -41.56
C ASN A 376 13.67 -28.98 -43.07
N ASN A 377 13.85 -27.80 -43.69
CA ASN A 377 13.57 -27.55 -45.11
C ASN A 377 12.10 -27.82 -45.53
N ARG A 378 11.16 -27.81 -44.56
CA ARG A 378 9.72 -28.01 -44.81
C ARG A 378 9.03 -26.67 -45.10
N TYR A 379 9.49 -25.97 -46.12
CA TYR A 379 9.05 -24.60 -46.42
C TYR A 379 7.56 -24.47 -46.76
N ALA A 380 6.94 -25.52 -47.33
CA ALA A 380 5.50 -25.51 -47.58
C ALA A 380 4.67 -25.49 -46.28
N ASP A 381 5.10 -26.24 -45.27
CA ASP A 381 4.47 -26.26 -43.95
C ASP A 381 4.74 -24.93 -43.20
N ALA A 382 5.98 -24.43 -43.26
CA ALA A 382 6.32 -23.12 -42.72
C ALA A 382 5.41 -22.03 -43.29
N LEU A 383 5.18 -21.99 -44.60
CA LEU A 383 4.29 -21.02 -45.23
C LEU A 383 2.83 -21.14 -44.75
N LYS A 384 2.37 -22.38 -44.49
CA LYS A 384 1.03 -22.59 -43.88
C LYS A 384 0.94 -21.94 -42.49
N TYR A 385 1.96 -22.16 -41.65
CA TYR A 385 2.00 -21.57 -40.30
C TYR A 385 2.21 -20.05 -40.35
N TYR A 386 2.98 -19.50 -41.29
CA TYR A 386 3.07 -18.04 -41.51
C TYR A 386 1.72 -17.40 -41.83
N ARG A 387 0.87 -18.05 -42.62
CA ARG A 387 -0.47 -17.54 -42.91
C ARG A 387 -1.35 -17.52 -41.65
N GLN A 388 -1.24 -18.56 -40.80
CA GLN A 388 -1.95 -18.60 -39.54
C GLN A 388 -1.43 -17.53 -38.58
N LEU A 389 -0.13 -17.36 -38.48
CA LEU A 389 0.52 -16.33 -37.67
C LEU A 389 0.03 -14.93 -38.06
N SER A 390 0.05 -14.61 -39.37
CA SER A 390 -0.42 -13.31 -39.86
C SER A 390 -1.91 -13.04 -39.54
N ALA A 391 -2.75 -14.07 -39.46
CA ALA A 391 -4.13 -13.92 -39.04
C ALA A 391 -4.24 -13.62 -37.53
N VAL A 392 -3.46 -14.35 -36.71
CA VAL A 392 -3.43 -14.15 -35.24
C VAL A 392 -2.83 -12.80 -34.89
N GLU A 393 -1.78 -12.36 -35.59
CA GLU A 393 -1.17 -11.03 -35.36
C GLU A 393 -2.13 -9.89 -35.70
N ARG A 394 -2.94 -10.03 -36.74
CA ARG A 394 -4.00 -9.05 -37.04
C ARG A 394 -5.05 -9.00 -35.95
N GLU A 395 -5.53 -10.17 -35.53
CA GLU A 395 -6.49 -10.26 -34.43
C GLU A 395 -5.94 -9.60 -33.15
N LYS A 396 -4.67 -9.90 -32.80
CA LYS A 396 -3.97 -9.27 -31.68
C LYS A 396 -3.89 -7.75 -31.83
N PHE A 397 -3.48 -7.26 -33.00
CA PHE A 397 -3.36 -5.82 -33.28
C PHE A 397 -4.69 -5.09 -33.16
N ASP A 398 -5.80 -5.67 -33.67
CA ASP A 398 -7.11 -5.07 -33.59
C ASP A 398 -7.61 -4.96 -32.14
N ILE A 399 -7.29 -5.94 -31.31
CA ILE A 399 -7.61 -5.93 -29.87
C ILE A 399 -6.77 -4.89 -29.12
N GLU A 400 -5.45 -4.86 -29.36
CA GLU A 400 -4.54 -3.90 -28.74
C GLU A 400 -4.89 -2.45 -29.10
N LYS A 401 -5.25 -2.21 -30.37
CA LYS A 401 -5.70 -0.90 -30.83
C LYS A 401 -7.00 -0.46 -30.14
N THR A 402 -7.93 -1.39 -29.97
CA THR A 402 -9.19 -1.10 -29.26
C THR A 402 -8.93 -0.85 -27.77
N GLY A 403 -8.01 -1.60 -27.18
CA GLY A 403 -7.54 -1.40 -25.80
C GLY A 403 -6.90 -0.03 -25.61
N ALA A 404 -5.96 0.35 -26.49
CA ALA A 404 -5.28 1.64 -26.43
C ALA A 404 -6.24 2.84 -26.55
N ILE A 405 -7.29 2.73 -27.38
CA ILE A 405 -8.33 3.76 -27.47
C ILE A 405 -9.11 3.87 -26.16
N LYS A 406 -9.52 2.73 -25.58
CA LYS A 406 -10.19 2.70 -24.28
C LYS A 406 -9.30 3.25 -23.15
N GLU A 407 -8.02 2.93 -23.17
CA GLU A 407 -7.04 3.45 -22.21
C GLU A 407 -6.93 4.98 -22.27
N LEU A 408 -6.89 5.53 -23.50
CA LEU A 408 -6.90 6.98 -23.70
C LEU A 408 -8.21 7.63 -23.22
N GLU A 409 -9.36 6.99 -23.44
CA GLU A 409 -10.65 7.46 -22.93
C GLU A 409 -10.68 7.43 -21.39
N VAL A 410 -10.23 6.33 -20.79
CA VAL A 410 -10.17 6.19 -19.31
C VAL A 410 -9.19 7.21 -18.73
N LYS A 411 -8.01 7.38 -19.34
CA LYS A 411 -7.03 8.37 -18.89
C LYS A 411 -7.59 9.78 -18.94
N TYR A 412 -8.28 10.13 -20.04
CA TYR A 412 -8.93 11.42 -20.17
C TYR A 412 -10.04 11.64 -19.14
N ASP A 413 -10.84 10.59 -18.86
CA ASP A 413 -11.88 10.65 -17.84
C ASP A 413 -11.31 10.74 -16.41
N VAL A 414 -10.18 10.07 -16.15
CA VAL A 414 -9.46 10.16 -14.88
C VAL A 414 -8.90 11.57 -14.69
N GLU A 415 -8.19 12.11 -15.67
CA GLU A 415 -7.65 13.48 -15.62
C GLU A 415 -8.77 14.52 -15.44
N ARG A 416 -9.92 14.32 -16.09
CA ARG A 416 -11.10 15.17 -15.92
C ARG A 416 -11.69 15.08 -14.53
N LYS A 417 -11.80 13.88 -13.95
CA LYS A 417 -12.26 13.68 -12.57
C LYS A 417 -11.28 14.22 -11.55
N GLU A 418 -9.98 14.07 -11.76
CA GLU A 418 -8.95 14.68 -10.91
C GLU A 418 -9.08 16.19 -10.89
N MET A 419 -9.23 16.84 -12.06
CA MET A 419 -9.47 18.28 -12.13
C MET A 419 -10.78 18.69 -11.45
N GLU A 420 -11.82 17.88 -11.53
CA GLU A 420 -13.09 18.14 -10.83
C GLU A 420 -12.94 17.99 -9.31
N ILE A 421 -12.22 16.99 -8.85
CA ILE A 421 -11.88 16.77 -7.42
C ILE A 421 -11.02 17.92 -6.89
N ASP A 422 -10.02 18.37 -7.64
CA ASP A 422 -9.18 19.49 -7.26
C ASP A 422 -9.98 20.80 -7.17
N ASN A 423 -10.86 21.05 -8.13
CA ASN A 423 -11.78 22.18 -8.09
C ASN A 423 -12.74 22.12 -6.87
N LEU A 424 -13.27 20.93 -6.56
CA LEU A 424 -14.13 20.71 -5.40
C LEU A 424 -13.34 20.90 -4.08
N ASN A 425 -12.11 20.39 -4.03
CA ASN A 425 -11.22 20.55 -2.88
C ASN A 425 -10.86 22.03 -2.67
N GLU A 426 -10.60 22.76 -3.73
CA GLU A 426 -10.31 24.19 -3.65
C GLU A 426 -11.55 25.00 -3.20
N ARG A 427 -12.73 24.69 -3.74
CA ARG A 427 -14.01 25.28 -3.27
C ARG A 427 -14.27 24.95 -1.78
N ASN A 428 -14.04 23.70 -1.36
CA ASN A 428 -14.17 23.29 0.04
C ASN A 428 -13.14 23.98 0.95
N ARG A 429 -11.94 24.23 0.43
CA ARG A 429 -10.89 24.97 1.15
C ARG A 429 -11.26 26.44 1.31
N GLN A 430 -11.83 27.04 0.26
CA GLN A 430 -12.37 28.41 0.30
C GLN A 430 -13.58 28.52 1.23
N ALA A 431 -14.53 27.59 1.14
CA ALA A 431 -15.70 27.54 2.03
C ALA A 431 -15.28 27.38 3.50
N ARG A 432 -14.29 26.53 3.80
CA ARG A 432 -13.71 26.41 5.15
C ARG A 432 -13.06 27.71 5.62
N LYS A 433 -12.32 28.41 4.74
CA LYS A 433 -11.73 29.72 5.09
C LYS A 433 -12.81 30.75 5.42
N ILE A 434 -13.89 30.82 4.62
CA ILE A 434 -15.02 31.70 4.84
C ILE A 434 -15.73 31.33 6.16
N MET A 435 -15.95 30.05 6.41
CA MET A 435 -16.56 29.58 7.65
C MET A 435 -15.72 29.96 8.89
N TRP A 436 -14.38 29.80 8.83
CA TRP A 436 -13.50 30.21 9.91
C TRP A 436 -13.46 31.72 10.10
N LEU A 437 -13.56 32.51 9.02
CA LEU A 437 -13.68 33.97 9.11
C LEU A 437 -15.00 34.38 9.75
N LEU A 438 -16.12 33.73 9.43
CA LEU A 438 -17.42 33.99 10.04
C LEU A 438 -17.44 33.60 11.52
N VAL A 439 -16.88 32.43 11.87
CA VAL A 439 -16.75 31.99 13.26
C VAL A 439 -15.84 32.95 14.04
N GLY A 440 -14.69 33.30 13.48
CA GLY A 440 -13.78 34.28 14.09
C GLY A 440 -14.42 35.65 14.26
N GLY A 441 -15.12 36.11 13.23
CA GLY A 441 -15.89 37.38 13.30
C GLY A 441 -16.98 37.36 14.38
N SER A 442 -17.73 36.26 14.49
CA SER A 442 -18.75 36.12 15.52
C SER A 442 -18.17 36.08 16.94
N VAL A 443 -17.03 35.39 17.11
CA VAL A 443 -16.32 35.38 18.42
C VAL A 443 -15.81 36.76 18.78
N VAL A 444 -15.26 37.51 17.83
CA VAL A 444 -14.81 38.90 18.06
C VAL A 444 -15.98 39.80 18.42
N LEU A 445 -17.13 39.68 17.74
CA LEU A 445 -18.33 40.44 18.06
C LEU A 445 -18.88 40.11 19.46
N LEU A 446 -18.89 38.81 19.82
CA LEU A 446 -19.29 38.38 21.16
C LEU A 446 -18.32 38.90 22.23
N ALA A 447 -17.02 38.81 21.99
CA ALA A 447 -16.00 39.33 22.88
C ALA A 447 -16.14 40.87 23.02
N GLY A 448 -16.41 41.58 21.93
CA GLY A 448 -16.67 43.01 21.91
C GLY A 448 -17.93 43.38 22.73
N ALA A 449 -19.01 42.60 22.59
CA ALA A 449 -20.23 42.79 23.37
C ALA A 449 -19.99 42.53 24.88
N VAL A 450 -19.25 41.45 25.21
CA VAL A 450 -18.88 41.16 26.61
C VAL A 450 -17.99 42.28 27.19
N MET A 451 -17.00 42.73 26.42
CA MET A 451 -16.13 43.84 26.81
C MET A 451 -16.91 45.13 26.99
N ALA A 452 -17.89 45.43 26.12
CA ALA A 452 -18.77 46.61 26.29
C ALA A 452 -19.60 46.50 27.57
N ILE A 453 -20.12 45.31 27.90
CA ILE A 453 -20.84 45.07 29.15
C ILE A 453 -19.91 45.24 30.37
N ILE A 454 -18.67 44.70 30.28
CA ILE A 454 -17.67 44.85 31.36
C ILE A 454 -17.29 46.31 31.54
N VAL A 455 -17.04 47.04 30.45
CA VAL A 455 -16.69 48.46 30.48
C VAL A 455 -17.85 49.29 31.04
N MET A 456 -19.11 48.98 30.69
CA MET A 456 -20.28 49.63 31.27
C MET A 456 -20.42 49.31 32.76
N ARG A 457 -20.17 48.10 33.21
CA ARG A 457 -20.13 47.73 34.64
C ARG A 457 -18.96 48.42 35.36
N GLN A 458 -17.76 48.41 34.75
CA GLN A 458 -16.60 49.09 35.34
C GLN A 458 -16.80 50.61 35.43
N ARG A 459 -17.42 51.25 34.42
CA ARG A 459 -17.76 52.67 34.49
C ARG A 459 -18.74 52.98 35.62
N ARG A 460 -19.70 52.07 35.90
CA ARG A 460 -20.57 52.18 37.07
C ARG A 460 -19.79 52.02 38.38
N MET A 461 -18.92 51.03 38.48
CA MET A 461 -18.07 50.79 39.65
C MET A 461 -17.04 51.91 39.87
N ILE A 462 -16.42 52.42 38.80
CA ILE A 462 -15.45 53.52 38.87
C ILE A 462 -16.13 54.82 39.27
N ALA A 463 -17.39 55.03 38.89
CA ALA A 463 -18.18 56.19 39.40
C ALA A 463 -18.44 56.13 40.92
N GLU A 464 -18.53 54.89 41.45
CA GLU A 464 -18.66 54.68 42.92
C GLU A 464 -17.28 54.68 43.62
N GLN A 465 -16.20 54.22 42.98
CA GLN A 465 -14.85 54.19 43.56
C GLN A 465 -14.12 55.55 43.54
N LYS A 466 -14.41 56.42 42.58
CA LYS A 466 -13.76 57.75 42.51
C LYS A 466 -13.97 58.60 43.72
N TYR A 467 -14.90 58.26 44.55
CA TYR A 467 -15.17 58.97 45.86
C TYR A 467 -14.24 58.41 46.97
N TYR A 468 -13.71 57.20 46.85
CA TYR A 468 -12.85 56.57 47.87
C TYR A 468 -11.32 56.63 47.52
N GLU A 469 -10.92 56.79 46.27
CA GLU A 469 -9.49 56.69 45.86
C GLU A 469 -8.74 58.04 45.99
N ALA A 470 -9.40 59.18 46.19
CA ALA A 470 -8.69 60.44 46.37
C ALA A 470 -7.82 60.49 47.64
N ALA A 471 -7.96 59.51 48.52
CA ALA A 471 -7.25 59.50 49.81
C ALA A 471 -6.04 58.54 49.85
N LEU A 472 -5.91 57.60 48.89
CA LEU A 472 -4.88 56.54 48.99
C LEU A 472 -3.72 56.64 47.93
N LEU A 473 -3.75 57.64 47.04
CA LEU A 473 -2.91 57.71 45.86
C LEU A 473 -1.54 58.39 46.05
N VAL A 474 -1.18 58.71 47.25
CA VAL A 474 0.12 59.35 47.53
C VAL A 474 1.20 58.35 47.95
N GLU A 475 0.83 57.16 48.43
CA GLU A 475 1.79 56.26 49.12
C GLU A 475 2.32 55.09 48.26
N GLN A 476 1.81 54.84 47.06
CA GLN A 476 2.21 53.66 46.27
C GLN A 476 3.06 53.99 45.02
N ARG A 477 3.51 55.21 44.82
CA ARG A 477 4.20 55.60 43.57
C ARG A 477 5.67 55.17 43.45
N ASP A 478 6.30 54.66 44.49
CA ASP A 478 7.74 54.41 44.51
C ASP A 478 8.19 52.96 44.48
N LYS A 479 7.29 51.98 44.41
CA LYS A 479 7.68 50.56 44.43
C LYS A 479 7.64 49.81 43.08
N ALA A 480 7.09 50.36 42.01
CA ALA A 480 6.84 49.63 40.77
C ALA A 480 7.90 49.85 39.65
N LEU A 481 9.04 50.47 39.92
CA LEU A 481 10.01 50.86 38.90
C LEU A 481 11.28 50.01 38.81
N THR A 482 11.40 48.90 39.53
CA THR A 482 12.72 48.20 39.66
C THR A 482 12.78 46.74 39.18
N GLU A 483 11.80 46.19 38.54
CA GLU A 483 11.97 44.86 37.90
C GLU A 483 12.04 45.06 36.38
N GLY A 484 13.26 44.86 35.82
CA GLY A 484 13.50 44.98 34.39
C GLY A 484 12.75 43.94 33.58
N PHE A 485 12.15 44.33 32.46
CA PHE A 485 11.34 43.49 31.59
C PHE A 485 12.14 42.29 31.03
N PHE A 486 13.41 42.48 30.67
CA PHE A 486 14.28 41.44 30.16
C PHE A 486 14.80 40.50 31.26
N SER A 487 14.92 40.94 32.52
CA SER A 487 15.23 40.05 33.64
C SER A 487 14.27 38.88 33.71
N VAL A 488 12.98 39.16 33.64
CA VAL A 488 11.91 38.12 33.64
C VAL A 488 12.00 37.21 32.44
N GLY A 489 12.36 37.75 31.27
CA GLY A 489 12.55 36.95 30.03
C GLY A 489 13.74 36.01 30.13
N ILE A 490 14.86 36.47 30.63
CA ILE A 490 16.10 35.69 30.81
C ILE A 490 15.85 34.56 31.83
N ASP A 491 15.19 34.85 32.96
CA ASP A 491 14.90 33.83 33.97
C ASP A 491 13.99 32.73 33.43
N LYS A 492 12.97 33.06 32.64
CA LYS A 492 12.11 32.07 32.00
C LYS A 492 12.86 31.24 30.96
N VAL A 493 13.78 31.81 30.18
CA VAL A 493 14.60 31.04 29.23
C VAL A 493 15.60 30.16 29.99
N ARG A 494 16.17 30.64 31.09
CA ARG A 494 17.04 29.86 31.99
C ARG A 494 16.34 28.61 32.54
N GLU A 495 15.09 28.75 32.98
CA GLU A 495 14.29 27.62 33.43
C GLU A 495 14.03 26.62 32.29
N LEU A 496 13.71 27.09 31.09
CA LEU A 496 13.51 26.24 29.91
C LEU A 496 14.79 25.49 29.53
N VAL A 497 15.96 26.13 29.55
CA VAL A 497 17.25 25.46 29.30
C VAL A 497 17.50 24.35 30.32
N LYS A 498 17.28 24.60 31.62
CA LYS A 498 17.46 23.60 32.69
C LYS A 498 16.52 22.41 32.53
N GLY A 499 15.27 22.64 32.17
CA GLY A 499 14.23 21.62 32.02
C GLY A 499 14.23 20.89 30.67
N SER A 500 15.05 21.30 29.70
CA SER A 500 15.08 20.75 28.36
C SER A 500 15.82 19.42 28.24
N ALA A 501 15.61 18.70 27.14
CA ALA A 501 16.32 17.47 26.79
C ALA A 501 17.69 17.69 26.11
N LEU A 502 18.23 18.91 26.16
CA LEU A 502 19.57 19.23 25.65
C LEU A 502 20.65 18.48 26.45
N ASP A 503 21.78 18.17 25.81
CA ASP A 503 22.93 17.59 26.50
C ASP A 503 23.53 18.57 27.52
N ASP A 504 24.24 18.05 28.51
CA ASP A 504 24.76 18.84 29.62
C ASP A 504 25.80 19.89 29.17
N GLY A 505 26.52 19.62 28.08
CA GLY A 505 27.48 20.58 27.48
C GLY A 505 26.76 21.77 26.82
N ALA A 506 25.68 21.53 26.11
CA ALA A 506 24.85 22.57 25.53
C ALA A 506 24.14 23.40 26.62
N LYS A 507 23.59 22.74 27.64
CA LYS A 507 22.97 23.42 28.78
C LYS A 507 23.93 24.36 29.49
N SER A 508 25.12 23.89 29.84
CA SER A 508 26.14 24.70 30.50
C SER A 508 26.53 25.91 29.66
N ARG A 509 26.79 25.71 28.38
CA ARG A 509 27.16 26.77 27.44
C ARG A 509 26.06 27.84 27.31
N TYR A 510 24.81 27.46 27.27
CA TYR A 510 23.70 28.43 27.15
C TYR A 510 23.40 29.13 28.48
N LEU A 511 23.52 28.46 29.60
CA LEU A 511 23.40 29.11 30.91
C LEU A 511 24.49 30.17 31.13
N GLU A 512 25.73 29.86 30.78
CA GLU A 512 26.85 30.82 30.85
C GLU A 512 26.60 32.04 29.95
N LYS A 513 26.09 31.83 28.72
CA LYS A 513 25.73 32.95 27.84
C LYS A 513 24.57 33.78 28.39
N LEU A 514 23.57 33.19 29.01
CA LEU A 514 22.44 33.91 29.63
C LEU A 514 22.88 34.69 30.87
N ASP A 515 23.81 34.15 31.66
CA ASP A 515 24.38 34.83 32.83
C ASP A 515 25.30 35.99 32.45
N GLY A 516 25.92 35.93 31.25
CA GLY A 516 26.74 37.01 30.69
C GLY A 516 25.95 38.18 30.08
N LEU A 517 24.62 38.09 29.97
CA LEU A 517 23.78 39.15 29.40
C LEU A 517 23.62 40.32 30.38
N ASN A 518 23.93 41.52 29.91
CA ASN A 518 23.69 42.75 30.68
C ASN A 518 22.21 43.17 30.59
N VAL A 519 21.44 42.87 31.64
CA VAL A 519 19.98 43.11 31.72
C VAL A 519 19.66 44.59 31.52
N ALA A 520 20.41 45.50 32.15
CA ALA A 520 20.17 46.94 32.07
C ALA A 520 20.39 47.49 30.64
N GLU A 521 21.36 46.96 29.95
CA GLU A 521 21.65 47.30 28.54
C GLU A 521 20.51 46.78 27.64
N LEU A 522 20.09 45.54 27.84
CA LEU A 522 18.97 44.93 27.09
C LEU A 522 17.67 45.69 27.28
N ASP A 523 17.32 46.03 28.53
CA ASP A 523 16.11 46.79 28.82
C ASP A 523 16.13 48.18 28.16
N GLY A 524 17.33 48.83 28.06
CA GLY A 524 17.50 50.08 27.37
C GLY A 524 17.39 49.97 25.85
N VAL A 525 18.06 48.99 25.26
CA VAL A 525 18.12 48.81 23.81
C VAL A 525 16.76 48.37 23.23
N PHE A 526 16.02 47.55 23.93
CA PHE A 526 14.71 47.08 23.50
C PHE A 526 13.52 47.87 24.01
N ALA A 527 13.75 48.90 24.83
CA ALA A 527 12.67 49.75 25.39
C ALA A 527 11.67 50.24 24.33
N PRO A 528 12.05 50.69 23.12
CA PRO A 528 11.10 51.18 22.12
C PRO A 528 10.14 50.07 21.57
N ALA A 529 10.54 48.79 21.65
CA ALA A 529 9.72 47.67 21.16
C ALA A 529 8.92 46.96 22.24
N ARG A 530 9.12 47.32 23.52
CA ARG A 530 8.61 46.64 24.71
C ARG A 530 7.08 46.41 24.67
N ASP A 531 6.32 47.45 24.37
CA ASP A 531 4.85 47.39 24.38
C ASP A 531 4.26 46.56 23.26
N LYS A 532 5.06 46.25 22.25
CA LYS A 532 4.67 45.39 21.12
C LYS A 532 5.12 43.93 21.26
N MET A 533 5.92 43.64 22.29
CA MET A 533 6.44 42.30 22.53
C MET A 533 5.50 41.48 23.38
N THR A 534 5.09 40.32 22.89
CA THR A 534 4.43 39.30 23.71
C THR A 534 5.46 38.56 24.57
N GLN A 535 4.99 37.86 25.60
CA GLN A 535 5.85 36.99 26.43
C GLN A 535 6.60 35.93 25.60
N MET A 536 5.97 35.43 24.53
CA MET A 536 6.60 34.47 23.61
C MET A 536 7.65 35.16 22.72
N ASP A 537 7.34 36.36 22.21
CA ASP A 537 8.29 37.14 21.45
C ASP A 537 9.55 37.43 22.29
N LEU A 538 9.38 37.75 23.58
CA LEU A 538 10.47 37.99 24.51
C LEU A 538 11.36 36.75 24.70
N LYS A 539 10.75 35.58 24.96
CA LYS A 539 11.49 34.33 25.11
C LYS A 539 12.35 34.00 23.87
N TYR A 540 11.75 34.02 22.69
CA TYR A 540 12.48 33.76 21.45
C TYR A 540 13.52 34.83 21.16
N THR A 541 13.26 36.10 21.47
CA THR A 541 14.23 37.20 21.32
C THR A 541 15.45 36.95 22.20
N VAL A 542 15.25 36.55 23.46
CA VAL A 542 16.36 36.20 24.38
C VAL A 542 17.16 35.01 23.85
N CYS A 543 16.49 33.94 23.36
CA CYS A 543 17.16 32.77 22.79
C CYS A 543 18.04 33.16 21.58
N PHE A 544 17.48 33.93 20.65
CA PHE A 544 18.20 34.36 19.47
C PHE A 544 19.34 35.35 19.80
N TYR A 545 19.09 36.24 20.75
CA TYR A 545 20.12 37.23 21.20
C TYR A 545 21.28 36.53 21.91
N ALA A 546 21.01 35.51 22.70
CA ALA A 546 22.02 34.64 23.30
C ALA A 546 22.75 33.74 22.29
N GLY A 547 22.40 33.81 21.00
CA GLY A 547 23.01 33.01 19.94
C GLY A 547 22.79 31.51 20.11
N MET A 548 21.60 31.10 20.49
CA MET A 548 21.20 29.69 20.57
C MET A 548 20.91 29.15 19.17
N GLU A 549 21.28 27.89 18.91
CA GLU A 549 20.98 27.24 17.64
C GLU A 549 19.48 26.93 17.48
N THR A 550 18.99 26.99 16.25
CA THR A 550 17.55 26.80 16.00
C THR A 550 17.07 25.39 16.34
N SER A 551 17.93 24.37 16.21
CA SER A 551 17.69 23.00 16.67
C SER A 551 17.48 22.92 18.18
N ASP A 552 18.33 23.62 18.92
CA ASP A 552 18.32 23.61 20.38
C ASP A 552 17.13 24.41 20.93
N ILE A 553 16.81 25.54 20.28
CA ILE A 553 15.59 26.30 20.60
C ILE A 553 14.34 25.42 20.35
N ALA A 554 14.32 24.65 19.27
CA ALA A 554 13.21 23.75 18.95
C ALA A 554 13.04 22.66 20.03
N ALA A 555 14.15 22.02 20.43
CA ALA A 555 14.16 21.01 21.48
C ALA A 555 13.72 21.60 22.85
N MET A 556 14.24 22.78 23.20
CA MET A 556 13.91 23.47 24.46
C MET A 556 12.44 23.94 24.52
N MET A 557 11.91 24.42 23.41
CA MET A 557 10.51 24.88 23.32
C MET A 557 9.52 23.78 23.02
N ASN A 558 10.00 22.55 22.79
CA ASN A 558 9.21 21.38 22.37
C ASN A 558 8.36 21.66 21.12
N VAL A 559 9.02 22.18 20.07
CA VAL A 559 8.41 22.49 18.77
C VAL A 559 9.29 21.97 17.64
N GLU A 560 8.71 21.83 16.44
CA GLU A 560 9.50 21.51 15.25
C GLU A 560 10.46 22.64 14.88
N GLN A 561 11.63 22.30 14.35
CA GLN A 561 12.64 23.28 13.93
C GLN A 561 12.11 24.28 12.89
N ALA A 562 11.22 23.82 11.99
CA ALA A 562 10.51 24.67 11.03
C ALA A 562 9.68 25.78 11.71
N SER A 563 9.10 25.48 12.88
CA SER A 563 8.35 26.46 13.68
C SER A 563 9.26 27.56 14.22
N VAL A 564 10.49 27.22 14.62
CA VAL A 564 11.47 28.20 15.11
C VAL A 564 11.89 29.15 13.98
N TYR A 565 12.12 28.64 12.77
CA TYR A 565 12.37 29.50 11.59
C TYR A 565 11.18 30.42 11.30
N THR A 566 9.98 29.91 11.41
CA THR A 566 8.75 30.72 11.21
C THR A 566 8.65 31.84 12.27
N VAL A 567 8.97 31.53 13.52
CA VAL A 567 8.98 32.55 14.60
C VAL A 567 10.08 33.58 14.35
N ARG A 568 11.29 33.17 13.97
CA ARG A 568 12.39 34.08 13.60
C ARG A 568 12.00 35.02 12.46
N TYR A 569 11.37 34.46 11.41
CA TYR A 569 10.86 35.26 10.29
C TYR A 569 9.77 36.24 10.74
N ARG A 570 8.83 35.80 11.60
CA ARG A 570 7.78 36.64 12.17
C ARG A 570 8.35 37.77 13.02
N LEU A 571 9.31 37.50 13.90
CA LEU A 571 9.98 38.51 14.73
C LEU A 571 10.74 39.53 13.87
N LYS A 572 11.50 39.04 12.88
CA LYS A 572 12.17 39.90 11.88
C LYS A 572 11.18 40.82 11.17
N LYS A 573 10.02 40.29 10.74
CA LYS A 573 8.99 41.09 10.07
C LYS A 573 8.29 42.05 11.04
N LYS A 574 7.96 41.58 12.26
CA LYS A 574 7.26 42.37 13.29
C LYS A 574 8.07 43.55 13.81
N PHE A 575 9.38 43.35 13.95
CA PHE A 575 10.29 44.33 14.54
C PHE A 575 11.32 44.90 13.56
N LYS A 576 11.03 44.86 12.26
CA LYS A 576 11.92 45.29 11.18
C LYS A 576 12.41 46.75 11.34
N GLU A 577 11.58 47.62 11.92
CA GLU A 577 11.87 49.04 12.10
C GLU A 577 12.78 49.33 13.31
N TYR A 578 13.01 48.36 14.19
CA TYR A 578 13.77 48.53 15.41
C TYR A 578 15.21 48.03 15.21
N ALA A 579 16.20 48.96 15.33
CA ALA A 579 17.60 48.63 15.16
C ALA A 579 18.10 47.52 16.11
N ALA A 580 17.49 47.40 17.28
CA ALA A 580 17.76 46.40 18.29
C ALA A 580 17.61 44.95 17.77
N PHE A 581 16.81 44.71 16.74
CA PHE A 581 16.52 43.37 16.21
C PHE A 581 17.38 42.98 15.00
N ARG A 582 18.44 43.73 14.69
CA ARG A 582 19.38 43.42 13.57
C ARG A 582 20.06 42.07 13.73
N PHE A 583 20.21 41.52 14.94
CA PHE A 583 20.76 40.19 15.19
C PHE A 583 19.88 39.05 14.65
N LEU A 584 18.65 39.32 14.29
CA LEU A 584 17.79 38.37 13.63
C LEU A 584 18.02 38.31 12.11
N MET A 585 18.73 39.26 11.54
CA MET A 585 19.03 39.32 10.10
C MET A 585 20.07 38.29 9.71
#